data_5623a2f3985e277df43b74efd8480197
#
_entry.id   5623a2f3985e277df43b74efd8480197
#
_cell.length_a   1.000
_cell.length_b   1.000
_cell.length_c   1.000
_cell.angle_alpha   90.00
_cell.angle_beta   90.00
_cell.angle_gamma   90.00
#
_symmetry.space_group_name_H-M   'P 1'
#
loop_
_entity.id
_entity.type
_entity.pdbx_description
1 polymer ?
#
loop_
_entity_poly.entity_id
_entity_poly.type
_entity_poly.pdbx_seq_one_letter_code
_entity_poly.pdbx_strand_id
1 'polypeptide(L)'
;MPLQWATTQNNLGAALWRLGERESGTARLEEAVATFRDALKEWTREHVPLQWAGTQDNLGVTLQALGARESGTARLEESVASHLEALRERTRERVPLDWAFSFGNEGVALMLLAERRRDAAMAKTALSQINAAFETMRDGGNAPNAAYYEQQLPKARALVARLRGQ
;
A
#
# COMPACT_ATOMS: atom_id res chain seq x y z
N MET A 1 -20.12 -18.18 -10.81
CA MET A 1 -18.73 -18.28 -11.26
C MET A 1 -17.85 -17.47 -10.33
N PRO A 2 -17.21 -18.10 -9.34
CA PRO A 2 -16.52 -17.39 -8.25
C PRO A 2 -15.42 -16.43 -8.72
N LEU A 3 -14.56 -16.87 -9.65
CA LEU A 3 -13.43 -16.05 -10.13
C LEU A 3 -13.85 -14.79 -10.90
N GLN A 4 -14.93 -14.87 -11.69
CA GLN A 4 -15.45 -13.69 -12.40
C GLN A 4 -16.10 -12.70 -11.43
N TRP A 5 -16.77 -13.21 -10.42
CA TRP A 5 -17.34 -12.40 -9.36
C TRP A 5 -16.23 -11.67 -8.59
N ALA A 6 -15.15 -12.38 -8.21
CA ALA A 6 -13.99 -11.78 -7.57
C ALA A 6 -13.32 -10.70 -8.44
N THR A 7 -13.22 -10.93 -9.76
CA THR A 7 -12.75 -9.90 -10.70
C THR A 7 -13.63 -8.66 -10.65
N THR A 8 -14.96 -8.84 -10.65
CA THR A 8 -15.92 -7.73 -10.57
C THR A 8 -15.77 -6.98 -9.24
N GLN A 9 -15.65 -7.71 -8.13
CA GLN A 9 -15.44 -7.09 -6.81
C GLN A 9 -14.13 -6.30 -6.74
N ASN A 10 -13.02 -6.86 -7.23
CA ASN A 10 -11.76 -6.14 -7.26
C ASN A 10 -11.84 -4.86 -8.11
N ASN A 11 -12.47 -4.91 -9.27
CA ASN A 11 -12.64 -3.73 -10.13
C ASN A 11 -13.58 -2.68 -9.51
N LEU A 12 -14.65 -3.11 -8.85
CA LEU A 12 -15.53 -2.23 -8.09
C LEU A 12 -14.77 -1.56 -6.93
N GLY A 13 -14.01 -2.33 -6.17
CA GLY A 13 -13.16 -1.80 -5.09
C GLY A 13 -12.19 -0.73 -5.59
N ALA A 14 -11.55 -0.96 -6.73
CA ALA A 14 -10.63 0.01 -7.34
C ALA A 14 -11.35 1.30 -7.78
N ALA A 15 -12.56 1.19 -8.31
CA ALA A 15 -13.38 2.35 -8.68
C ALA A 15 -13.83 3.14 -7.44
N LEU A 16 -14.27 2.46 -6.39
CA LEU A 16 -14.68 3.05 -5.11
C LEU A 16 -13.49 3.77 -4.41
N TRP A 17 -12.30 3.15 -4.41
CA TRP A 17 -11.09 3.77 -3.90
C TRP A 17 -10.79 5.09 -4.64
N ARG A 18 -10.80 5.10 -5.98
CA ARG A 18 -10.57 6.32 -6.78
C ARG A 18 -11.60 7.42 -6.51
N LEU A 19 -12.86 7.05 -6.31
CA LEU A 19 -13.90 8.01 -5.90
C LEU A 19 -13.61 8.53 -4.49
N GLY A 20 -13.32 7.62 -3.56
CA GLY A 20 -13.02 7.95 -2.18
C GLY A 20 -11.80 8.86 -2.01
N GLU A 21 -10.78 8.76 -2.87
CA GLU A 21 -9.64 9.69 -2.84
C GLU A 21 -10.02 11.13 -3.16
N ARG A 22 -11.06 11.35 -3.96
CA ARG A 22 -11.56 12.68 -4.34
C ARG A 22 -12.55 13.26 -3.34
N GLU A 23 -13.08 12.44 -2.45
CA GLU A 23 -14.03 12.85 -1.41
C GLU A 23 -13.29 13.14 -0.10
N SER A 24 -13.83 14.01 0.73
CA SER A 24 -13.27 14.30 2.06
C SER A 24 -13.69 13.27 3.13
N GLY A 25 -14.77 12.52 2.87
CA GLY A 25 -15.28 11.49 3.78
C GLY A 25 -14.59 10.14 3.63
N THR A 26 -14.95 9.19 4.47
CA THR A 26 -14.36 7.82 4.49
C THR A 26 -15.27 6.77 3.87
N ALA A 27 -16.55 7.05 3.66
CA ALA A 27 -17.56 6.05 3.28
C ALA A 27 -17.18 5.22 2.03
N ARG A 28 -16.69 5.88 0.96
CA ARG A 28 -16.28 5.17 -0.26
C ARG A 28 -15.04 4.31 -0.06
N LEU A 29 -14.11 4.76 0.77
CA LEU A 29 -12.94 3.96 1.11
C LEU A 29 -13.30 2.75 1.97
N GLU A 30 -14.23 2.89 2.89
CA GLU A 30 -14.75 1.77 3.70
C GLU A 30 -15.47 0.74 2.83
N GLU A 31 -16.29 1.20 1.88
CA GLU A 31 -16.95 0.35 0.89
C GLU A 31 -15.93 -0.37 0.00
N ALA A 32 -14.87 0.31 -0.43
CA ALA A 32 -13.77 -0.30 -1.17
C ALA A 32 -13.05 -1.39 -0.37
N VAL A 33 -12.75 -1.16 0.91
CA VAL A 33 -12.16 -2.16 1.80
C VAL A 33 -13.03 -3.41 1.89
N ALA A 34 -14.36 -3.25 2.11
CA ALA A 34 -15.29 -4.37 2.17
C ALA A 34 -15.29 -5.16 0.84
N THR A 35 -15.31 -4.45 -0.28
CA THR A 35 -15.33 -5.03 -1.63
C THR A 35 -14.06 -5.81 -1.95
N PHE A 36 -12.86 -5.30 -1.59
CA PHE A 36 -11.61 -6.05 -1.75
C PHE A 36 -11.55 -7.29 -0.84
N ARG A 37 -12.03 -7.19 0.39
CA ARG A 37 -12.13 -8.36 1.28
C ARG A 37 -13.06 -9.43 0.73
N ASP A 38 -14.14 -9.03 0.06
CA ASP A 38 -15.05 -9.96 -0.61
C ASP A 38 -14.35 -10.66 -1.79
N ALA A 39 -13.59 -9.94 -2.61
CA ALA A 39 -12.80 -10.55 -3.68
C ALA A 39 -11.80 -11.58 -3.14
N LEU A 40 -11.15 -11.30 -2.00
CA LEU A 40 -10.16 -12.17 -1.35
C LEU A 40 -10.75 -13.47 -0.75
N LYS A 41 -12.07 -13.57 -0.62
CA LYS A 41 -12.73 -14.84 -0.23
C LYS A 41 -12.66 -15.88 -1.35
N GLU A 42 -12.68 -15.43 -2.60
CA GLU A 42 -12.64 -16.28 -3.79
C GLU A 42 -11.24 -16.35 -4.41
N TRP A 43 -10.53 -15.23 -4.42
CA TRP A 43 -9.14 -15.18 -4.85
C TRP A 43 -8.24 -15.52 -3.66
N THR A 44 -7.85 -16.77 -3.59
CA THR A 44 -6.93 -17.25 -2.56
C THR A 44 -5.51 -17.34 -3.10
N ARG A 45 -4.54 -17.29 -2.22
CA ARG A 45 -3.12 -17.41 -2.54
C ARG A 45 -2.80 -18.71 -3.28
N GLU A 46 -3.48 -19.81 -2.93
CA GLU A 46 -3.26 -21.14 -3.48
C GLU A 46 -3.75 -21.26 -4.94
N HIS A 47 -4.83 -20.59 -5.27
CA HIS A 47 -5.48 -20.74 -6.58
C HIS A 47 -5.04 -19.68 -7.60
N VAL A 48 -4.91 -18.43 -7.15
CA VAL A 48 -4.61 -17.28 -8.03
C VAL A 48 -3.64 -16.32 -7.34
N PRO A 49 -2.38 -16.73 -7.08
CA PRO A 49 -1.44 -16.01 -6.22
C PRO A 49 -1.18 -14.56 -6.64
N LEU A 50 -1.08 -14.28 -7.94
CA LEU A 50 -0.80 -12.92 -8.42
C LEU A 50 -2.01 -11.99 -8.31
N GLN A 51 -3.22 -12.48 -8.60
CA GLN A 51 -4.47 -11.73 -8.42
C GLN A 51 -4.73 -11.48 -6.94
N TRP A 52 -4.53 -12.51 -6.12
CA TRP A 52 -4.60 -12.39 -4.66
C TRP A 52 -3.64 -11.32 -4.15
N ALA A 53 -2.37 -11.36 -4.55
CA ALA A 53 -1.37 -10.38 -4.14
C ALA A 53 -1.73 -8.94 -4.61
N GLY A 54 -2.22 -8.80 -5.85
CA GLY A 54 -2.70 -7.52 -6.37
C GLY A 54 -3.87 -6.96 -5.56
N THR A 55 -4.80 -7.82 -5.15
CA THR A 55 -5.95 -7.40 -4.32
C THR A 55 -5.52 -7.05 -2.89
N GLN A 56 -4.53 -7.76 -2.33
CA GLN A 56 -3.92 -7.39 -1.05
C GLN A 56 -3.28 -5.99 -1.12
N ASP A 57 -2.59 -5.65 -2.20
CA ASP A 57 -2.04 -4.31 -2.38
C ASP A 57 -3.13 -3.24 -2.52
N ASN A 58 -4.17 -3.50 -3.29
CA ASN A 58 -5.30 -2.58 -3.42
C ASN A 58 -5.97 -2.33 -2.07
N LEU A 59 -6.16 -3.39 -1.27
CA LEU A 59 -6.65 -3.30 0.10
C LEU A 59 -5.70 -2.46 0.96
N GLY A 60 -4.40 -2.72 0.89
CA GLY A 60 -3.37 -1.99 1.64
C GLY A 60 -3.37 -0.50 1.35
N VAL A 61 -3.40 -0.10 0.07
CA VAL A 61 -3.46 1.31 -0.35
C VAL A 61 -4.75 1.98 0.15
N THR A 62 -5.88 1.29 0.09
CA THR A 62 -7.16 1.81 0.57
C THR A 62 -7.17 2.01 2.09
N LEU A 63 -6.62 1.04 2.83
CA LEU A 63 -6.45 1.13 4.28
C LEU A 63 -5.48 2.25 4.69
N GLN A 64 -4.43 2.48 3.91
CA GLN A 64 -3.52 3.61 4.09
C GLN A 64 -4.24 4.94 3.93
N ALA A 65 -5.08 5.09 2.89
CA ALA A 65 -5.87 6.29 2.66
C ALA A 65 -6.87 6.56 3.80
N LEU A 66 -7.52 5.51 4.32
CA LEU A 66 -8.36 5.59 5.53
C LEU A 66 -7.52 5.98 6.74
N GLY A 67 -6.43 5.27 6.98
CA GLY A 67 -5.55 5.52 8.09
C GLY A 67 -4.96 6.94 8.10
N ALA A 68 -4.71 7.53 6.94
CA ALA A 68 -4.26 8.92 6.85
C ALA A 68 -5.32 9.93 7.31
N ARG A 69 -6.61 9.59 7.19
CA ARG A 69 -7.75 10.43 7.59
C ARG A 69 -8.19 10.22 9.05
N GLU A 70 -7.81 9.11 9.63
CA GLU A 70 -8.12 8.76 11.03
C GLU A 70 -6.96 9.15 11.97
N SER A 71 -7.24 9.31 13.25
CA SER A 71 -6.19 9.59 14.24
C SER A 71 -5.53 8.35 14.82
N GLY A 72 -6.17 7.17 14.70
CA GLY A 72 -5.66 5.89 15.21
C GLY A 72 -4.62 5.24 14.31
N THR A 73 -4.04 4.14 14.76
CA THR A 73 -3.00 3.39 14.03
C THR A 73 -3.52 2.11 13.36
N ALA A 74 -4.72 1.64 13.74
CA ALA A 74 -5.22 0.34 13.33
C ALA A 74 -5.29 0.14 11.80
N ARG A 75 -5.77 1.13 11.04
CA ARG A 75 -5.85 1.05 9.59
C ARG A 75 -4.47 1.03 8.93
N LEU A 76 -3.50 1.76 9.49
CA LEU A 76 -2.13 1.75 8.99
C LEU A 76 -1.42 0.42 9.28
N GLU A 77 -1.67 -0.18 10.43
CA GLU A 77 -1.15 -1.50 10.78
C GLU A 77 -1.73 -2.58 9.85
N GLU A 78 -3.03 -2.52 9.57
CA GLU A 78 -3.68 -3.42 8.62
C GLU A 78 -3.18 -3.20 7.19
N SER A 79 -2.89 -1.95 6.80
CA SER A 79 -2.27 -1.63 5.51
C SER A 79 -0.89 -2.28 5.37
N VAL A 80 -0.02 -2.12 6.37
CA VAL A 80 1.30 -2.77 6.40
C VAL A 80 1.16 -4.29 6.27
N ALA A 81 0.25 -4.91 7.02
CA ALA A 81 0.00 -6.34 6.94
C ALA A 81 -0.45 -6.79 5.54
N SER A 82 -1.33 -6.02 4.87
CA SER A 82 -1.79 -6.33 3.51
C SER A 82 -0.65 -6.27 2.49
N HIS A 83 0.22 -5.27 2.56
CA HIS A 83 1.39 -5.19 1.66
C HIS A 83 2.40 -6.31 1.94
N LEU A 84 2.62 -6.68 3.20
CA LEU A 84 3.45 -7.84 3.55
C LEU A 84 2.89 -9.15 2.98
N GLU A 85 1.57 -9.34 3.01
CA GLU A 85 0.94 -10.51 2.36
C GLU A 85 1.18 -10.49 0.84
N ALA A 86 1.03 -9.35 0.16
CA ALA A 86 1.31 -9.25 -1.27
C ALA A 86 2.78 -9.59 -1.60
N LEU A 87 3.73 -9.16 -0.77
CA LEU A 87 5.16 -9.43 -0.94
C LEU A 87 5.54 -10.92 -0.82
N ARG A 88 4.66 -11.77 -0.28
CA ARG A 88 4.87 -13.22 -0.28
C ARG A 88 4.87 -13.83 -1.68
N GLU A 89 4.17 -13.20 -2.64
CA GLU A 89 4.11 -13.63 -4.04
C GLU A 89 4.89 -12.71 -4.98
N ARG A 90 5.01 -11.45 -4.63
CA ARG A 90 5.72 -10.44 -5.41
C ARG A 90 7.13 -10.28 -4.90
N THR A 91 8.06 -11.06 -5.48
CA THR A 91 9.48 -10.95 -5.14
C THR A 91 10.22 -10.09 -6.16
N ARG A 92 11.32 -9.47 -5.73
CA ARG A 92 12.13 -8.59 -6.57
C ARG A 92 12.69 -9.30 -7.80
N GLU A 93 13.01 -10.60 -7.67
CA GLU A 93 13.58 -11.42 -8.72
C GLU A 93 12.56 -11.80 -9.79
N ARG A 94 11.32 -12.06 -9.38
CA ARG A 94 10.26 -12.56 -10.28
C ARG A 94 9.48 -11.43 -10.95
N VAL A 95 9.11 -10.43 -10.19
CA VAL A 95 8.23 -9.32 -10.63
C VAL A 95 8.69 -7.99 -10.02
N PRO A 96 9.85 -7.45 -10.44
CA PRO A 96 10.51 -6.32 -9.78
C PRO A 96 9.65 -5.06 -9.65
N LEU A 97 8.83 -4.73 -10.65
CA LEU A 97 7.96 -3.55 -10.58
C LEU A 97 6.79 -3.77 -9.61
N ASP A 98 6.17 -4.96 -9.61
CA ASP A 98 5.10 -5.27 -8.66
C ASP A 98 5.64 -5.38 -7.24
N TRP A 99 6.85 -5.96 -7.08
CA TRP A 99 7.54 -5.94 -5.80
C TRP A 99 7.79 -4.52 -5.31
N ALA A 100 8.32 -3.64 -6.16
CA ALA A 100 8.59 -2.25 -5.80
C ALA A 100 7.31 -1.49 -5.43
N PHE A 101 6.18 -1.79 -6.09
CA PHE A 101 4.89 -1.22 -5.73
C PHE A 101 4.47 -1.64 -4.31
N SER A 102 4.48 -2.94 -4.02
CA SER A 102 4.10 -3.46 -2.70
C SER A 102 5.05 -2.96 -1.61
N PHE A 103 6.37 -3.04 -1.85
CA PHE A 103 7.41 -2.67 -0.91
C PHE A 103 7.46 -1.17 -0.60
N GLY A 104 7.27 -0.34 -1.64
CA GLY A 104 7.22 1.11 -1.49
C GLY A 104 5.96 1.59 -0.77
N ASN A 105 4.81 0.99 -1.04
CA ASN A 105 3.56 1.34 -0.35
C ASN A 105 3.55 0.85 1.11
N GLU A 106 4.14 -0.30 1.41
CA GLU A 106 4.44 -0.68 2.80
C GLU A 106 5.29 0.40 3.47
N GLY A 107 6.34 0.89 2.79
CA GLY A 107 7.18 1.97 3.29
C GLY A 107 6.40 3.26 3.56
N VAL A 108 5.47 3.64 2.70
CA VAL A 108 4.61 4.82 2.92
C VAL A 108 3.67 4.62 4.11
N ALA A 109 3.07 3.44 4.26
CA ALA A 109 2.24 3.11 5.44
C ALA A 109 3.07 3.12 6.74
N LEU A 110 4.29 2.56 6.70
CA LEU A 110 5.24 2.60 7.82
C LEU A 110 5.66 4.04 8.18
N MET A 111 5.84 4.91 7.18
CA MET A 111 6.17 6.32 7.43
C MET A 111 5.06 7.03 8.23
N LEU A 112 3.80 6.83 7.85
CA LEU A 112 2.65 7.40 8.55
C LEU A 112 2.51 6.81 9.97
N LEU A 113 2.75 5.52 10.10
CA LEU A 113 2.71 4.82 11.39
C LEU A 113 3.85 5.28 12.32
N ALA A 114 5.07 5.42 11.77
CA ALA A 114 6.24 5.92 12.49
C ALA A 114 6.04 7.34 13.03
N GLU A 115 5.38 8.20 12.24
CA GLU A 115 5.05 9.56 12.68
C GLU A 115 4.12 9.55 13.90
N ARG A 116 3.08 8.70 13.88
CA ARG A 116 2.10 8.59 14.98
C ARG A 116 2.70 7.98 16.25
N ARG A 117 3.57 6.98 16.07
CA ARG A 117 4.23 6.28 17.18
C ARG A 117 5.51 6.98 17.66
N ARG A 118 5.97 7.99 16.93
CA ARG A 118 7.29 8.63 17.16
C ARG A 118 8.44 7.63 17.13
N ASP A 119 8.36 6.66 16.22
CA ASP A 119 9.33 5.56 16.09
C ASP A 119 10.39 5.90 15.04
N ALA A 120 11.57 6.29 15.51
CA ALA A 120 12.70 6.65 14.64
C ALA A 120 13.27 5.45 13.86
N ALA A 121 13.21 4.24 14.40
CA ALA A 121 13.69 3.04 13.71
C ALA A 121 12.75 2.69 12.55
N MET A 122 11.45 2.70 12.80
CA MET A 122 10.42 2.50 11.78
C MET A 122 10.49 3.57 10.68
N ALA A 123 10.75 4.84 11.01
CA ALA A 123 10.93 5.91 10.04
C ALA A 123 12.12 5.67 9.11
N LYS A 124 13.24 5.16 9.64
CA LYS A 124 14.41 4.78 8.82
C LYS A 124 14.09 3.61 7.88
N THR A 125 13.38 2.59 8.36
CA THR A 125 12.92 1.47 7.53
C THR A 125 12.02 1.97 6.41
N ALA A 126 11.05 2.82 6.71
CA ALA A 126 10.17 3.44 5.73
C ALA A 126 10.94 4.19 4.64
N LEU A 127 11.90 5.04 5.02
CA LEU A 127 12.74 5.77 4.06
C LEU A 127 13.53 4.82 3.14
N SER A 128 14.11 3.75 3.69
CA SER A 128 14.85 2.75 2.92
C SER A 128 13.96 2.05 1.89
N GLN A 129 12.76 1.64 2.29
CA GLN A 129 11.80 0.97 1.41
C GLN A 129 11.31 1.89 0.29
N ILE A 130 10.94 3.13 0.61
CA ILE A 130 10.50 4.13 -0.38
C ILE A 130 11.61 4.42 -1.39
N ASN A 131 12.86 4.53 -0.92
CA ASN A 131 14.01 4.76 -1.82
C ASN A 131 14.24 3.57 -2.76
N ALA A 132 14.22 2.35 -2.25
CA ALA A 132 14.38 1.14 -3.06
C ALA A 132 13.26 0.99 -4.11
N ALA A 133 12.03 1.33 -3.75
CA ALA A 133 10.90 1.35 -4.67
C ALA A 133 11.08 2.43 -5.76
N PHE A 134 11.48 3.64 -5.38
CA PHE A 134 11.78 4.72 -6.33
C PHE A 134 12.83 4.30 -7.36
N GLU A 135 13.97 3.78 -6.90
CA GLU A 135 15.06 3.34 -7.77
C GLU A 135 14.60 2.24 -8.73
N THR A 136 13.89 1.23 -8.22
CA THR A 136 13.39 0.12 -9.03
C THR A 136 12.36 0.57 -10.07
N MET A 137 11.44 1.47 -9.71
CA MET A 137 10.44 2.02 -10.63
C MET A 137 11.08 2.89 -11.70
N ARG A 138 12.04 3.74 -11.34
CA ARG A 138 12.79 4.59 -12.26
C ARG A 138 13.58 3.75 -13.27
N ASP A 139 14.35 2.79 -12.78
CA ASP A 139 15.22 1.95 -13.60
C ASP A 139 14.41 0.98 -14.48
N GLY A 140 13.23 0.58 -14.03
CA GLY A 140 12.26 -0.22 -14.79
C GLY A 140 11.37 0.58 -15.75
N GLY A 141 11.57 1.90 -15.86
CA GLY A 141 10.84 2.76 -16.79
C GLY A 141 9.39 3.08 -16.39
N ASN A 142 9.00 2.80 -15.14
CA ASN A 142 7.66 3.13 -14.63
C ASN A 142 7.63 4.56 -14.07
N ALA A 143 7.62 5.55 -14.97
CA ALA A 143 7.69 6.95 -14.60
C ALA A 143 6.59 7.44 -13.65
N PRO A 144 5.29 7.04 -13.79
CA PRO A 144 4.25 7.50 -12.87
C PRO A 144 4.49 7.05 -11.43
N ASN A 145 4.86 5.79 -11.21
CA ASN A 145 5.13 5.27 -9.86
C ASN A 145 6.47 5.79 -9.32
N ALA A 146 7.48 5.96 -10.16
CA ALA A 146 8.73 6.60 -9.75
C ALA A 146 8.48 8.02 -9.24
N ALA A 147 7.71 8.84 -9.96
CA ALA A 147 7.34 10.19 -9.54
C ALA A 147 6.56 10.22 -8.21
N TYR A 148 5.67 9.25 -8.00
CA TYR A 148 4.96 9.11 -6.72
C TYR A 148 5.93 8.91 -5.55
N TYR A 149 6.85 7.95 -5.66
CA TYR A 149 7.82 7.69 -4.58
C TYR A 149 8.83 8.82 -4.42
N GLU A 150 9.24 9.48 -5.51
CA GLU A 150 10.09 10.66 -5.46
C GLU A 150 9.49 11.77 -4.58
N GLN A 151 8.17 11.98 -4.67
CA GLN A 151 7.45 12.94 -3.83
C GLN A 151 7.35 12.51 -2.35
N GLN A 152 7.44 11.22 -2.03
CA GLN A 152 7.43 10.74 -0.66
C GLN A 152 8.81 10.85 0.02
N LEU A 153 9.90 10.80 -0.74
CA LEU A 153 11.27 10.80 -0.19
C LEU A 153 11.59 12.02 0.70
N PRO A 154 11.27 13.28 0.30
CA PRO A 154 11.50 14.43 1.18
C PRO A 154 10.75 14.35 2.51
N LYS A 155 9.51 13.84 2.49
CA LYS A 155 8.67 13.65 3.69
C LYS A 155 9.30 12.62 4.62
N ALA A 156 9.73 11.49 4.08
CA ALA A 156 10.37 10.43 4.85
C ALA A 156 11.70 10.89 5.46
N ARG A 157 12.53 11.64 4.70
CA ARG A 157 13.79 12.22 5.20
C ARG A 157 13.54 13.23 6.31
N ALA A 158 12.55 14.11 6.16
CA ALA A 158 12.17 15.09 7.17
C ALA A 158 11.68 14.42 8.46
N LEU A 159 10.90 13.34 8.34
CA LEU A 159 10.45 12.56 9.50
C LEU A 159 11.62 11.93 10.25
N VAL A 160 12.54 11.29 9.52
CA VAL A 160 13.75 10.69 10.14
C VAL A 160 14.59 11.76 10.86
N ALA A 161 14.79 12.93 10.26
CA ALA A 161 15.54 14.03 10.89
C ALA A 161 14.85 14.53 12.16
N ARG A 162 13.53 14.72 12.13
CA ARG A 162 12.73 15.18 13.26
C ARG A 162 12.75 14.19 14.45
N LEU A 163 12.67 12.89 14.18
CA LEU A 163 12.63 11.86 15.21
C LEU A 163 14.04 11.51 15.78
N ARG A 164 15.12 11.88 15.08
CA ARG A 164 16.49 11.73 15.61
C ARG A 164 16.83 12.73 16.70
N GLY A 165 16.16 13.87 16.73
CA GLY A 165 16.41 14.96 17.66
C GLY A 165 15.59 14.89 18.96
N GLN A 166 14.83 13.82 19.14
CA GLN A 166 14.01 13.54 20.33
C GLN A 166 14.63 12.39 21.14
#